data_d2e484f4156dc27cd0be84e66acefbf3
#
_entry.id   d2e484f4156dc27cd0be84e66acefbf3
#
_cell.length_a   1.000
_cell.length_b   1.000
_cell.length_c   1.000
_cell.angle_alpha   90.00
_cell.angle_beta   90.00
_cell.angle_gamma   90.00
#
_symmetry.space_group_name_H-M   'P 1'
#
loop_
_entity.id
_entity.type
_entity.pdbx_description
1 polymer ?
#
loop_
_entity_poly.entity_id
_entity_poly.type
_entity_poly.pdbx_seq_one_letter_code
_entity_poly.pdbx_strand_id
1 'polypeptide(L)'
;MTCLLTRRNALALGAAAVLARPALAAVKRPVIVELFTSQGCSSCPPADAYFKALKDQPDVVALSYHVDYWDYLGWRDTLGSPECSQRQYDYAKSRGDKNVYTPQTIINGGKHFVGSQRARVSGGIDAARSEDATDWVDLEMTDNSTDVSITIPAGNPVKEATLWLLAFAPAVSTEIKKGEN
;
A
#
# COMPACT_ATOMS: atom_id res chain seq x y z
N MET A 1 -35.54 9.55 77.88
CA MET A 1 -34.99 8.31 77.37
C MET A 1 -34.10 8.65 76.18
N THR A 2 -32.81 8.62 76.38
CA THR A 2 -31.78 9.10 75.47
C THR A 2 -31.26 7.92 74.67
N CYS A 3 -31.44 7.92 73.34
CA CYS A 3 -30.89 6.88 72.49
C CYS A 3 -29.59 7.41 71.87
N LEU A 4 -28.49 6.83 72.28
CA LEU A 4 -27.14 7.09 71.77
C LEU A 4 -26.96 6.41 70.40
N LEU A 5 -26.77 7.18 69.30
CA LEU A 5 -26.34 6.71 68.05
C LEU A 5 -24.81 6.59 67.99
N THR A 6 -24.32 5.39 68.00
CA THR A 6 -22.91 5.05 67.85
C THR A 6 -22.42 5.31 66.44
N ARG A 7 -21.41 6.13 66.34
CA ARG A 7 -20.59 6.27 65.10
C ARG A 7 -19.77 5.02 64.90
N ARG A 8 -20.09 4.21 63.89
CA ARG A 8 -19.15 3.25 63.29
C ARG A 8 -19.73 2.77 61.97
N ASN A 9 -18.85 2.80 60.97
CA ASN A 9 -18.96 2.26 59.63
C ASN A 9 -19.30 3.27 58.51
N ALA A 10 -18.40 4.22 58.30
CA ALA A 10 -18.19 4.81 57.00
C ALA A 10 -17.17 3.91 56.23
N LEU A 11 -17.66 2.91 55.57
CA LEU A 11 -16.88 2.16 54.56
C LEU A 11 -16.72 3.06 53.34
N ALA A 12 -15.52 3.61 53.19
CA ALA A 12 -15.12 4.30 51.98
C ALA A 12 -15.02 3.25 50.82
N LEU A 13 -16.03 3.16 49.99
CA LEU A 13 -15.89 2.54 48.67
C LEU A 13 -15.02 3.47 47.80
N GLY A 14 -13.72 3.20 47.78
CA GLY A 14 -12.83 3.77 46.78
C GLY A 14 -13.19 3.19 45.41
N ALA A 15 -13.95 3.93 44.62
CA ALA A 15 -14.15 3.65 43.21
C ALA A 15 -12.81 3.86 42.51
N ALA A 16 -12.06 2.79 42.28
CA ALA A 16 -10.94 2.80 41.37
C ALA A 16 -11.50 3.03 39.95
N ALA A 17 -11.49 4.27 39.49
CA ALA A 17 -11.73 4.61 38.11
C ALA A 17 -10.57 4.01 37.29
N VAL A 18 -10.79 2.81 36.75
CA VAL A 18 -9.94 2.27 35.73
C VAL A 18 -10.11 3.18 34.50
N LEU A 19 -9.17 4.10 34.33
CA LEU A 19 -9.02 4.86 33.10
C LEU A 19 -8.74 3.85 31.98
N ALA A 20 -9.77 3.39 31.33
CA ALA A 20 -9.65 2.64 30.09
C ALA A 20 -8.91 3.57 29.11
N ARG A 21 -7.61 3.35 28.94
CA ARG A 21 -6.87 3.96 27.84
C ARG A 21 -7.59 3.52 26.56
N PRO A 22 -7.99 4.44 25.67
CA PRO A 22 -8.48 4.04 24.36
C PRO A 22 -7.39 3.15 23.78
N ALA A 23 -7.73 1.91 23.47
CA ALA A 23 -6.86 1.06 22.68
C ALA A 23 -6.64 1.83 21.38
N LEU A 24 -5.44 2.35 21.17
CA LEU A 24 -5.03 2.86 19.87
C LEU A 24 -5.30 1.72 18.92
N ALA A 25 -6.33 1.88 18.07
CA ALA A 25 -6.59 0.93 17.02
C ALA A 25 -5.27 0.77 16.27
N ALA A 26 -4.72 -0.45 16.24
CA ALA A 26 -3.48 -0.72 15.53
C ALA A 26 -3.64 -0.18 14.13
N VAL A 27 -2.81 0.77 13.74
CA VAL A 27 -2.84 1.34 12.39
C VAL A 27 -2.62 0.18 11.45
N LYS A 28 -3.68 -0.18 10.73
CA LYS A 28 -3.64 -1.33 9.83
C LYS A 28 -2.69 -0.95 8.71
N ARG A 29 -1.60 -1.68 8.59
CA ARG A 29 -0.58 -1.42 7.56
C ARG A 29 -1.20 -1.58 6.18
N PRO A 30 -1.06 -0.59 5.29
CA PRO A 30 -1.60 -0.71 3.95
C PRO A 30 -0.84 -1.78 3.17
N VAL A 31 -1.56 -2.52 2.33
CA VAL A 31 -0.96 -3.40 1.33
C VAL A 31 -0.65 -2.56 0.10
N ILE A 32 0.61 -2.55 -0.31
CA ILE A 32 1.05 -1.86 -1.52
C ILE A 32 0.86 -2.80 -2.71
N VAL A 33 0.09 -2.37 -3.69
CA VAL A 33 -0.22 -3.14 -4.89
C VAL A 33 0.15 -2.32 -6.12
N GLU A 34 1.13 -2.79 -6.88
CA GLU A 34 1.69 -2.10 -8.03
C GLU A 34 1.32 -2.85 -9.31
N LEU A 35 0.68 -2.17 -10.25
CA LEU A 35 0.34 -2.70 -11.57
C LEU A 35 1.27 -2.12 -12.62
N PHE A 36 1.96 -2.99 -13.34
CA PHE A 36 2.68 -2.63 -14.56
C PHE A 36 1.78 -2.90 -15.75
N THR A 37 1.45 -1.85 -16.49
CA THR A 37 0.45 -1.82 -17.56
C THR A 37 0.94 -0.98 -18.73
N SER A 38 0.22 -0.94 -19.84
CA SER A 38 0.47 -0.03 -20.97
C SER A 38 -0.77 0.13 -21.81
N GLN A 39 -0.93 1.32 -22.43
CA GLN A 39 -1.95 1.58 -23.44
C GLN A 39 -1.76 0.74 -24.73
N GLY A 40 -0.56 0.23 -24.98
CA GLY A 40 -0.26 -0.68 -26.09
C GLY A 40 -0.48 -2.17 -25.77
N CYS A 41 -0.98 -2.50 -24.60
CA CYS A 41 -1.10 -3.88 -24.14
C CYS A 41 -2.54 -4.40 -24.23
N SER A 42 -2.85 -5.28 -25.16
CA SER A 42 -4.20 -5.83 -25.40
C SER A 42 -4.78 -6.64 -24.24
N SER A 43 -3.94 -7.18 -23.37
CA SER A 43 -4.38 -7.97 -22.21
C SER A 43 -4.51 -7.15 -20.92
N CYS A 44 -4.18 -5.84 -20.95
CA CYS A 44 -4.17 -4.97 -19.79
C CYS A 44 -5.55 -4.44 -19.35
N PRO A 45 -6.54 -4.16 -20.21
CA PRO A 45 -7.79 -3.54 -19.82
C PRO A 45 -8.53 -4.19 -18.63
N PRO A 46 -8.60 -5.54 -18.52
CA PRO A 46 -9.25 -6.17 -17.37
C PRO A 46 -8.51 -5.93 -16.05
N ALA A 47 -7.17 -5.77 -16.10
CA ALA A 47 -6.36 -5.46 -14.93
C ALA A 47 -6.53 -4.00 -14.51
N ASP A 48 -6.52 -3.06 -15.46
CA ASP A 48 -6.71 -1.64 -15.20
C ASP A 48 -8.09 -1.37 -14.58
N ALA A 49 -9.14 -2.00 -15.12
CA ALA A 49 -10.48 -1.93 -14.56
C ALA A 49 -10.55 -2.49 -13.12
N TYR A 50 -9.79 -3.54 -12.82
CA TYR A 50 -9.71 -4.08 -11.47
C TYR A 50 -8.96 -3.14 -10.51
N PHE A 51 -7.87 -2.54 -10.96
CA PHE A 51 -7.09 -1.58 -10.16
C PHE A 51 -7.90 -0.33 -9.82
N LYS A 52 -8.76 0.12 -10.72
CA LYS A 52 -9.69 1.21 -10.43
C LYS A 52 -10.60 0.89 -9.24
N ALA A 53 -11.00 -0.36 -9.05
CA ALA A 53 -11.79 -0.78 -7.90
C ALA A 53 -10.93 -1.00 -6.64
N LEU A 54 -9.67 -1.42 -6.78
CA LEU A 54 -8.76 -1.63 -5.65
C LEU A 54 -8.43 -0.34 -4.92
N LYS A 55 -8.30 0.79 -5.62
CA LYS A 55 -7.97 2.09 -5.01
C LYS A 55 -8.99 2.56 -3.98
N ASP A 56 -10.22 2.05 -4.02
CA ASP A 56 -11.29 2.42 -3.08
C ASP A 56 -11.24 1.59 -1.79
N GLN A 57 -10.33 0.62 -1.67
CA GLN A 57 -10.12 -0.14 -0.44
C GLN A 57 -9.22 0.65 0.53
N PRO A 58 -9.68 0.91 1.77
CA PRO A 58 -9.01 1.84 2.68
C PRO A 58 -7.65 1.34 3.19
N ASP A 59 -7.38 0.04 3.04
CA ASP A 59 -6.14 -0.61 3.47
C ASP A 59 -5.26 -1.06 2.30
N VAL A 60 -5.53 -0.55 1.09
CA VAL A 60 -4.75 -0.84 -0.12
C VAL A 60 -4.25 0.47 -0.73
N VAL A 61 -2.97 0.52 -1.02
CA VAL A 61 -2.37 1.55 -1.88
C VAL A 61 -2.14 0.94 -3.24
N ALA A 62 -3.05 1.25 -4.19
CA ALA A 62 -2.98 0.76 -5.56
C ALA A 62 -2.30 1.80 -6.47
N LEU A 63 -1.18 1.43 -7.07
CA LEU A 63 -0.37 2.28 -7.95
C LEU A 63 -0.25 1.64 -9.33
N SER A 64 -0.47 2.42 -10.39
CA SER A 64 -0.27 1.97 -11.77
C SER A 64 0.97 2.61 -12.37
N TYR A 65 1.84 1.79 -12.94
CA TYR A 65 3.06 2.17 -13.63
C TYR A 65 2.94 1.78 -15.09
N HIS A 66 2.93 2.81 -15.96
CA HIS A 66 2.87 2.57 -17.40
C HIS A 66 4.28 2.35 -17.94
N VAL A 67 4.48 1.17 -18.54
CA VAL A 67 5.74 0.78 -19.18
C VAL A 67 5.79 1.25 -20.63
N ASP A 68 6.97 1.54 -21.13
CA ASP A 68 7.19 2.09 -22.47
C ASP A 68 7.59 1.05 -23.51
N TYR A 69 7.86 -0.18 -23.13
CA TYR A 69 8.36 -1.20 -24.05
C TYR A 69 7.32 -1.77 -25.02
N TRP A 70 6.06 -1.27 -25.01
CA TRP A 70 5.03 -1.54 -26.02
C TRP A 70 4.92 -0.44 -27.08
N ASP A 71 5.61 0.69 -26.93
CA ASP A 71 5.51 1.86 -27.81
C ASP A 71 5.87 1.54 -29.28
N TYR A 72 6.68 0.51 -29.51
CA TYR A 72 7.07 0.06 -30.85
C TYR A 72 5.90 -0.46 -31.70
N LEU A 73 4.75 -0.76 -31.10
CA LEU A 73 3.54 -1.21 -31.82
C LEU A 73 2.80 -0.06 -32.53
N GLY A 74 3.31 1.15 -32.52
CA GLY A 74 2.79 2.29 -33.24
C GLY A 74 1.84 3.21 -32.46
N TRP A 75 1.71 2.99 -31.17
CA TRP A 75 1.09 3.92 -30.23
C TRP A 75 2.04 4.14 -29.05
N ARG A 76 2.45 5.39 -28.86
CA ARG A 76 3.23 5.76 -27.67
C ARG A 76 2.30 5.95 -26.49
N ASP A 77 2.52 5.20 -25.42
CA ASP A 77 1.79 5.38 -24.17
C ASP A 77 2.09 6.77 -23.58
N THR A 78 1.05 7.60 -23.44
CA THR A 78 1.19 8.99 -22.96
C THR A 78 1.53 9.07 -21.47
N LEU A 79 1.41 7.97 -20.73
CA LEU A 79 1.76 7.84 -19.32
C LEU A 79 3.00 6.95 -19.13
N GLY A 80 3.48 6.33 -20.22
CA GLY A 80 4.62 5.43 -20.22
C GLY A 80 5.93 6.15 -19.96
N SER A 81 6.80 5.54 -19.15
CA SER A 81 8.14 6.04 -18.93
C SER A 81 9.18 4.93 -18.78
N PRO A 82 10.45 5.20 -19.18
CA PRO A 82 11.56 4.28 -18.95
C PRO A 82 11.75 3.93 -17.47
N GLU A 83 11.47 4.87 -16.56
CA GLU A 83 11.60 4.68 -15.12
C GLU A 83 10.60 3.65 -14.61
N CYS A 84 9.37 3.64 -15.14
CA CYS A 84 8.37 2.62 -14.84
C CYS A 84 8.84 1.23 -15.28
N SER A 85 9.37 1.13 -16.50
CA SER A 85 9.95 -0.11 -17.02
C SER A 85 11.14 -0.55 -16.19
N GLN A 86 12.05 0.37 -15.82
CA GLN A 86 13.20 0.08 -15.00
C GLN A 86 12.81 -0.43 -13.62
N ARG A 87 11.79 0.18 -12.97
CA ARG A 87 11.27 -0.30 -11.68
C ARG A 87 10.79 -1.75 -11.78
N GLN A 88 10.14 -2.12 -12.86
CA GLN A 88 9.70 -3.50 -13.10
C GLN A 88 10.89 -4.47 -13.25
N TYR A 89 11.92 -4.06 -14.00
CA TYR A 89 13.17 -4.84 -14.14
C TYR A 89 13.91 -4.99 -12.81
N ASP A 90 13.92 -3.94 -11.99
CA ASP A 90 14.55 -4.00 -10.66
C ASP A 90 13.84 -5.00 -9.74
N TYR A 91 12.52 -5.09 -9.79
CA TYR A 91 11.78 -6.14 -9.11
C TYR A 91 12.13 -7.54 -9.60
N ALA A 92 12.20 -7.75 -10.90
CA ALA A 92 12.59 -9.04 -11.46
C ALA A 92 14.01 -9.43 -11.04
N LYS A 93 14.93 -8.48 -11.05
CA LYS A 93 16.31 -8.66 -10.58
C LYS A 93 16.37 -9.00 -9.09
N SER A 94 15.62 -8.28 -8.25
CA SER A 94 15.56 -8.52 -6.80
C SER A 94 15.01 -9.91 -6.46
N ARG A 95 14.03 -10.38 -7.21
CA ARG A 95 13.47 -11.75 -7.06
C ARG A 95 14.41 -12.83 -7.59
N GLY A 96 15.42 -12.49 -8.38
CA GLY A 96 16.31 -13.45 -9.04
C GLY A 96 15.67 -14.16 -10.24
N ASP A 97 14.55 -13.66 -10.73
CA ASP A 97 13.91 -14.13 -11.96
C ASP A 97 14.09 -13.10 -13.09
N LYS A 98 13.55 -13.36 -14.25
CA LYS A 98 13.55 -12.44 -15.39
C LYS A 98 12.12 -12.20 -15.90
N ASN A 99 11.14 -12.45 -15.06
CA ASN A 99 9.73 -12.37 -15.42
C ASN A 99 9.26 -10.92 -15.44
N VAL A 100 9.27 -10.34 -16.63
CA VAL A 100 8.75 -9.01 -16.94
C VAL A 100 7.67 -9.17 -18.01
N TYR A 101 6.45 -8.75 -17.70
CA TYR A 101 5.29 -8.86 -18.58
C TYR A 101 4.20 -7.86 -18.16
N THR A 102 3.23 -7.63 -19.04
CA THR A 102 2.03 -6.86 -18.71
C THR A 102 0.77 -7.67 -19.04
N PRO A 103 -0.31 -7.50 -18.24
CA PRO A 103 -0.36 -6.77 -16.97
C PRO A 103 0.30 -7.57 -15.83
N GLN A 104 1.26 -7.00 -15.15
CA GLN A 104 1.90 -7.62 -13.98
C GLN A 104 1.53 -6.86 -12.72
N THR A 105 1.03 -7.57 -11.71
CA THR A 105 0.77 -7.01 -10.38
C THR A 105 1.83 -7.50 -9.42
N ILE A 106 2.43 -6.59 -8.64
CA ILE A 106 3.38 -6.89 -7.56
C ILE A 106 2.77 -6.44 -6.24
N ILE A 107 2.84 -7.30 -5.22
CA ILE A 107 2.29 -7.03 -3.89
C ILE A 107 3.44 -6.92 -2.90
N ASN A 108 3.48 -5.80 -2.14
CA ASN A 108 4.49 -5.47 -1.14
C ASN A 108 5.93 -5.69 -1.66
N GLY A 109 6.18 -5.37 -2.94
CA GLY A 109 7.50 -5.52 -3.57
C GLY A 109 7.99 -6.95 -3.78
N GLY A 110 7.21 -7.96 -3.40
CA GLY A 110 7.59 -9.38 -3.41
C GLY A 110 6.88 -10.20 -4.47
N LYS A 111 5.78 -10.82 -4.10
CA LYS A 111 5.02 -11.74 -4.97
C LYS A 111 4.39 -11.03 -6.15
N HIS A 112 4.44 -11.67 -7.32
CA HIS A 112 3.82 -11.13 -8.52
C HIS A 112 2.75 -12.07 -9.10
N PHE A 113 1.78 -11.48 -9.82
CA PHE A 113 0.64 -12.16 -10.41
C PHE A 113 0.32 -11.52 -11.77
N VAL A 114 -0.34 -12.29 -12.65
CA VAL A 114 -0.99 -11.70 -13.83
C VAL A 114 -2.13 -10.81 -13.36
N GLY A 115 -2.07 -9.50 -13.66
CA GLY A 115 -2.95 -8.48 -13.10
C GLY A 115 -4.44 -8.70 -13.42
N SER A 116 -4.76 -9.34 -14.53
CA SER A 116 -6.13 -9.69 -14.90
C SER A 116 -6.72 -10.88 -14.12
N GLN A 117 -5.90 -11.66 -13.42
CA GLN A 117 -6.33 -12.80 -12.60
C GLN A 117 -6.81 -12.34 -11.21
N ARG A 118 -7.97 -11.68 -11.16
CA ARG A 118 -8.53 -11.03 -9.95
C ARG A 118 -8.48 -11.90 -8.70
N ALA A 119 -8.88 -13.17 -8.80
CA ALA A 119 -8.91 -14.08 -7.65
C ALA A 119 -7.51 -14.33 -7.08
N ARG A 120 -6.49 -14.44 -7.94
CA ARG A 120 -5.11 -14.62 -7.51
C ARG A 120 -4.53 -13.36 -6.88
N VAL A 121 -4.81 -12.20 -7.47
CA VAL A 121 -4.38 -10.91 -6.92
C VAL A 121 -5.05 -10.67 -5.57
N SER A 122 -6.38 -10.87 -5.46
CA SER A 122 -7.12 -10.75 -4.20
C SER A 122 -6.55 -11.69 -3.12
N GLY A 123 -6.34 -12.96 -3.45
CA GLY A 123 -5.72 -13.91 -2.51
C GLY A 123 -4.31 -13.51 -2.08
N GLY A 124 -3.54 -12.89 -2.98
CA GLY A 124 -2.22 -12.31 -2.65
C GLY A 124 -2.32 -11.13 -1.70
N ILE A 125 -3.31 -10.25 -1.88
CA ILE A 125 -3.59 -9.12 -0.98
C ILE A 125 -4.01 -9.65 0.41
N ASP A 126 -4.89 -10.64 0.46
CA ASP A 126 -5.35 -11.23 1.73
C ASP A 126 -4.20 -11.93 2.48
N ALA A 127 -3.31 -12.60 1.76
CA ALA A 127 -2.10 -13.16 2.34
C ALA A 127 -1.19 -12.07 2.91
N ALA A 128 -0.97 -10.97 2.17
CA ALA A 128 -0.15 -9.85 2.61
C ALA A 128 -0.71 -9.14 3.86
N ARG A 129 -2.04 -9.09 4.00
CA ARG A 129 -2.71 -8.59 5.23
C ARG A 129 -2.41 -9.41 6.47
N SER A 130 -2.09 -10.69 6.27
CA SER A 130 -1.87 -11.68 7.33
C SER A 130 -0.38 -11.91 7.62
N GLU A 131 0.52 -11.36 6.80
CA GLU A 131 1.96 -11.51 7.00
C GLU A 131 2.41 -10.74 8.24
N ASP A 132 3.13 -11.43 9.15
CA ASP A 132 3.83 -10.79 10.26
C ASP A 132 4.92 -9.88 9.70
N ALA A 133 4.73 -8.60 9.89
CA ALA A 133 5.68 -7.62 9.40
C ALA A 133 6.75 -7.32 10.46
N THR A 134 7.58 -8.29 10.78
CA THR A 134 8.71 -8.13 11.70
C THR A 134 9.74 -7.11 11.21
N ASP A 135 9.80 -6.92 9.89
CA ASP A 135 10.74 -6.01 9.23
C ASP A 135 10.10 -4.64 8.88
N TRP A 136 8.92 -4.35 9.44
CA TRP A 136 8.26 -3.07 9.20
C TRP A 136 8.92 -1.95 10.01
N VAL A 137 9.17 -0.83 9.35
CA VAL A 137 9.63 0.40 9.99
C VAL A 137 8.51 1.43 9.91
N ASP A 138 8.04 1.90 11.06
CA ASP A 138 7.08 3.00 11.10
C ASP A 138 7.77 4.30 10.69
N LEU A 139 7.15 5.01 9.76
CA LEU A 139 7.62 6.30 9.27
C LEU A 139 6.64 7.39 9.66
N GLU A 140 7.16 8.51 10.14
CA GLU A 140 6.36 9.72 10.33
C GLU A 140 6.61 10.67 9.16
N MET A 141 5.56 11.05 8.44
CA MET A 141 5.63 11.99 7.34
C MET A 141 4.81 13.23 7.67
N THR A 142 5.42 14.39 7.51
CA THR A 142 4.75 15.68 7.60
C THR A 142 4.94 16.45 6.31
N ASP A 143 3.84 17.00 5.77
CA ASP A 143 3.80 17.84 4.58
C ASP A 143 3.38 19.24 4.99
N ASN A 144 4.26 20.22 4.76
CA ASN A 144 4.05 21.63 5.10
C ASN A 144 3.82 22.50 3.85
N SER A 145 3.37 21.91 2.75
CA SER A 145 3.13 22.55 1.46
C SER A 145 4.39 23.02 0.70
N THR A 146 5.50 23.22 1.35
CA THR A 146 6.80 23.56 0.77
C THR A 146 7.81 22.44 0.88
N ASP A 147 7.72 21.68 1.98
CA ASP A 147 8.68 20.65 2.34
C ASP A 147 7.97 19.40 2.85
N VAL A 148 8.46 18.24 2.47
CA VAL A 148 8.07 16.96 3.02
C VAL A 148 9.17 16.49 3.96
N SER A 149 8.84 16.34 5.23
CA SER A 149 9.76 15.78 6.24
C SER A 149 9.38 14.35 6.54
N ILE A 150 10.36 13.46 6.48
CA ILE A 150 10.18 12.05 6.83
C ILE A 150 11.10 11.73 8.00
N THR A 151 10.51 11.28 9.09
CA THR A 151 11.24 10.87 10.29
C THR A 151 11.24 9.35 10.37
N ILE A 152 12.44 8.77 10.49
CA ILE A 152 12.63 7.35 10.74
C ILE A 152 12.99 7.22 12.21
N PRO A 153 12.09 6.67 13.07
CA PRO A 153 12.38 6.49 14.49
C PRO A 153 13.59 5.58 14.71
N ALA A 154 14.38 5.87 15.71
CA ALA A 154 15.44 4.97 16.13
C ALA A 154 14.84 3.63 16.58
N GLY A 155 15.27 2.55 16.00
CA GLY A 155 14.75 1.21 16.26
C GLY A 155 15.82 0.15 16.08
N ASN A 156 15.41 -1.11 16.11
CA ASN A 156 16.30 -2.22 15.81
C ASN A 156 16.93 -2.01 14.43
N PRO A 157 18.22 -2.28 14.25
CA PRO A 157 18.88 -2.13 12.99
C PRO A 157 18.22 -3.08 11.99
N VAL A 158 17.39 -2.51 11.15
CA VAL A 158 16.90 -3.18 9.96
C VAL A 158 18.11 -3.32 9.03
N LYS A 159 18.14 -4.34 8.23
CA LYS A 159 19.05 -4.46 7.11
C LYS A 159 19.05 -3.15 6.32
N GLU A 160 20.15 -2.86 5.64
CA GLU A 160 20.23 -1.74 4.72
C GLU A 160 18.93 -1.64 3.88
N ALA A 161 18.32 -0.46 3.89
CA ALA A 161 17.06 -0.21 3.21
C ALA A 161 17.10 1.10 2.44
N THR A 162 16.33 1.18 1.36
CA THR A 162 16.17 2.40 0.57
C THR A 162 14.80 2.99 0.81
N LEU A 163 14.76 4.27 1.16
CA LEU A 163 13.52 5.03 1.26
C LEU A 163 13.11 5.54 -0.12
N TRP A 164 11.90 5.22 -0.54
CA TRP A 164 11.30 5.73 -1.78
C TRP A 164 10.19 6.72 -1.46
N LEU A 165 10.26 7.91 -2.04
CA LEU A 165 9.16 8.88 -2.05
C LEU A 165 8.51 8.83 -3.43
N LEU A 166 7.22 8.51 -3.49
CA LEU A 166 6.46 8.44 -4.72
C LEU A 166 5.39 9.54 -4.74
N ALA A 167 5.44 10.38 -5.78
CA ALA A 167 4.38 11.33 -6.07
C ALA A 167 3.52 10.76 -7.22
N PHE A 168 2.21 10.71 -7.05
CA PHE A 168 1.30 10.18 -8.05
C PHE A 168 0.01 10.99 -8.14
N ALA A 169 -0.59 11.01 -9.32
CA ALA A 169 -1.93 11.55 -9.50
C ALA A 169 -2.99 10.54 -9.06
N PRO A 170 -4.02 10.95 -8.31
CA PRO A 170 -5.08 10.03 -7.84
C PRO A 170 -5.85 9.35 -8.98
N ALA A 171 -5.96 10.03 -10.12
CA ALA A 171 -6.53 9.50 -11.35
C ALA A 171 -6.06 10.35 -12.53
N VAL A 172 -5.79 9.69 -13.65
CA VAL A 172 -5.50 10.32 -14.93
C VAL A 172 -6.48 9.77 -15.96
N SER A 173 -7.06 10.66 -16.75
CA SER A 173 -7.94 10.28 -17.87
C SER A 173 -7.22 10.57 -19.16
N THR A 174 -7.10 9.57 -20.02
CA THR A 174 -6.40 9.70 -21.32
C THR A 174 -7.29 9.16 -22.43
N GLU A 175 -7.39 9.92 -23.53
CA GLU A 175 -8.04 9.46 -24.75
C GLU A 175 -7.06 8.58 -25.53
N ILE A 176 -7.37 7.31 -25.71
CA ILE A 176 -6.55 6.36 -26.48
C ILE A 176 -7.12 6.28 -27.90
N LYS A 177 -6.38 6.80 -28.87
CA LYS A 177 -6.81 6.85 -30.30
C LYS A 177 -6.33 5.66 -31.11
N LYS A 178 -5.22 5.07 -30.67
CA LYS A 178 -4.61 3.90 -31.30
C LYS A 178 -4.02 3.03 -30.23
N GLY A 179 -4.19 2.16 -29.74
CA GLY A 179 -3.64 1.29 -28.74
C GLY A 179 -4.53 0.06 -28.67
N GLU A 180 -4.12 -0.89 -27.91
CA GLU A 180 -4.88 -2.12 -27.72
C GLU A 180 -5.56 -2.16 -26.35
N ASN A 181 -5.39 -1.08 -25.55
CA ASN A 181 -6.01 -0.92 -24.23
C ASN A 181 -7.03 0.23 -24.25
#